data_8c2437213d54dfa6b58fc83a4e41f547
#
_entry.id   8c2437213d54dfa6b58fc83a4e41f547
#
_cell.length_a   1.000
_cell.length_b   1.000
_cell.length_c   1.000
_cell.angle_alpha   90.00
_cell.angle_beta   90.00
_cell.angle_gamma   90.00
#
_symmetry.space_group_name_H-M   'P 1'
#
loop_
_entity.id
_entity.type
_entity.pdbx_description
1 polymer ?
#
loop_
_entity_poly.entity_id
_entity_poly.type
_entity_poly.pdbx_seq_one_letter_code
_entity_poly.pdbx_strand_id
1 'polypeptide(L)'
;MTLQRLLVFAPTRRAASETFVRANLAGLPFEVQAYFGDERPWNQPARLAYGLAVLLSKVCTRLGLLRLAGWPAAMVARGLIARHRPDLVLAEFGFHAVRVMEAAPVMAVPLVVHFRGSDLSAQSKLGVLRGRYRRLMGLAEGLICKSQPMAETLQALGAPADRILISASGANAHLFHSSEPAAAPPVCLSVGRFVAKKGPLHTIRAFAAQPQGQLWMVGEGPLLAEAKALAEQLDLGPRIRFLGVHSQADVAVLMRQVRVFVQHSLVAADGDSEGNPVAVMEAQLSGLPVVATRHAGIPEVVIDGKTGVLVEEGDVRGMAAAIERLLQDPTLCAQFGAAGRCHVEQGFTLEQHLEDLSRFLIQTHAKAERVA
;
A
#
# COMPACT_ATOMS: atom_id res chain seq x y z
N MET A 1 -10.20 -6.77 -29.47
CA MET A 1 -9.86 -8.10 -28.89
C MET A 1 -10.07 -8.10 -27.38
N THR A 2 -10.26 -9.24 -26.76
CA THR A 2 -10.42 -9.33 -25.30
C THR A 2 -9.05 -9.49 -24.68
N LEU A 3 -8.69 -8.68 -23.65
CA LEU A 3 -7.45 -8.83 -22.90
C LEU A 3 -7.38 -10.24 -22.29
N GLN A 4 -6.37 -11.02 -22.63
CA GLN A 4 -6.18 -12.39 -22.15
C GLN A 4 -4.84 -12.57 -21.44
N ARG A 5 -3.74 -12.01 -22.00
CA ARG A 5 -2.37 -12.22 -21.52
C ARG A 5 -1.80 -10.95 -20.93
N LEU A 6 -1.48 -11.01 -19.65
CA LEU A 6 -0.90 -9.92 -18.88
C LEU A 6 0.55 -10.23 -18.49
N LEU A 7 1.50 -9.37 -18.88
CA LEU A 7 2.88 -9.46 -18.44
C LEU A 7 3.13 -8.46 -17.32
N VAL A 8 3.55 -8.95 -16.15
CA VAL A 8 3.74 -8.11 -14.96
C VAL A 8 5.23 -8.00 -14.60
N PHE A 9 5.69 -6.78 -14.39
CA PHE A 9 7.01 -6.49 -13.84
C PHE A 9 6.89 -5.89 -12.45
N ALA A 10 7.52 -6.50 -11.44
CA ALA A 10 7.46 -6.08 -10.05
C ALA A 10 8.85 -6.05 -9.40
N PRO A 11 9.09 -5.24 -8.35
CA PRO A 11 10.42 -5.11 -7.75
C PRO A 11 10.83 -6.32 -6.93
N THR A 12 9.90 -6.94 -6.18
CA THR A 12 10.19 -8.05 -5.28
C THR A 12 9.07 -9.10 -5.27
N ARG A 13 9.44 -10.36 -5.04
CA ARG A 13 8.49 -11.48 -4.91
C ARG A 13 8.19 -11.82 -3.46
N ARG A 14 9.19 -11.64 -2.58
CA ARG A 14 9.20 -12.19 -1.22
C ARG A 14 8.98 -11.17 -0.11
N ALA A 15 8.89 -9.88 -0.42
CA ALA A 15 8.68 -8.87 0.60
C ALA A 15 7.36 -9.12 1.35
N ALA A 16 7.45 -9.33 2.66
CA ALA A 16 6.28 -9.62 3.51
C ALA A 16 5.24 -8.48 3.44
N SER A 17 5.69 -7.24 3.23
CA SER A 17 4.84 -6.06 3.12
C SER A 17 4.15 -5.88 1.76
N GLU A 18 4.40 -6.75 0.76
CA GLU A 18 3.85 -6.64 -0.60
C GLU A 18 2.79 -7.73 -0.88
N THR A 19 1.97 -8.07 0.12
CA THR A 19 0.86 -9.04 0.00
C THR A 19 -0.11 -8.66 -1.10
N PHE A 20 -0.37 -7.38 -1.29
CA PHE A 20 -1.26 -6.82 -2.30
C PHE A 20 -0.79 -7.10 -3.75
N VAL A 21 0.53 -7.14 -4.03
CA VAL A 21 1.01 -7.53 -5.36
C VAL A 21 0.65 -8.98 -5.64
N ARG A 22 0.86 -9.86 -4.65
CA ARG A 22 0.52 -11.28 -4.78
C ARG A 22 -0.99 -11.49 -4.91
N ALA A 23 -1.80 -10.74 -4.15
CA ALA A 23 -3.25 -10.79 -4.26
C ALA A 23 -3.74 -10.37 -5.66
N ASN A 24 -3.18 -9.29 -6.23
CA ASN A 24 -3.50 -8.87 -7.59
C ASN A 24 -3.14 -9.94 -8.62
N LEU A 25 -1.93 -10.52 -8.52
CA LEU A 25 -1.48 -11.56 -9.47
C LEU A 25 -2.34 -12.83 -9.41
N ALA A 26 -2.88 -13.16 -8.22
CA ALA A 26 -3.71 -14.34 -8.02
C ALA A 26 -5.18 -14.10 -8.37
N GLY A 27 -5.68 -12.86 -8.22
CA GLY A 27 -7.10 -12.53 -8.36
C GLY A 27 -7.49 -11.95 -9.73
N LEU A 28 -6.52 -11.51 -10.55
CA LEU A 28 -6.85 -10.99 -11.88
C LEU A 28 -7.28 -12.12 -12.83
N PRO A 29 -8.37 -11.93 -13.62
CA PRO A 29 -8.94 -12.97 -14.48
C PRO A 29 -8.21 -13.08 -15.82
N PHE A 30 -6.87 -13.00 -15.82
CA PHE A 30 -6.03 -13.04 -17.01
C PHE A 30 -4.98 -14.15 -16.90
N GLU A 31 -4.41 -14.58 -18.02
CA GLU A 31 -3.18 -15.37 -18.02
C GLU A 31 -2.00 -14.47 -17.62
N VAL A 32 -1.58 -14.53 -16.35
CA VAL A 32 -0.56 -13.65 -15.79
C VAL A 32 0.82 -14.30 -15.84
N GLN A 33 1.77 -13.63 -16.52
CA GLN A 33 3.19 -13.93 -16.44
C GLN A 33 3.90 -12.84 -15.67
N ALA A 34 4.55 -13.17 -14.53
CA ALA A 34 5.18 -12.18 -13.67
C ALA A 34 6.70 -12.37 -13.56
N TYR A 35 7.43 -11.26 -13.61
CA TYR A 35 8.89 -11.19 -13.44
C TYR A 35 9.24 -10.21 -12.33
N PHE A 36 10.09 -10.66 -11.39
CA PHE A 36 10.46 -9.89 -10.21
C PHE A 36 11.94 -9.53 -10.23
N GLY A 37 12.26 -8.33 -9.79
CA GLY A 37 13.62 -7.82 -9.79
C GLY A 37 14.55 -8.41 -8.73
N ASP A 38 14.04 -9.28 -7.85
CA ASP A 38 14.79 -10.00 -6.82
C ASP A 38 14.82 -11.53 -7.05
N GLU A 39 14.35 -12.01 -8.19
CA GLU A 39 14.34 -13.44 -8.49
C GLU A 39 15.76 -14.00 -8.69
N ARG A 40 16.00 -15.18 -8.10
CA ARG A 40 17.28 -15.90 -8.17
C ARG A 40 17.09 -17.38 -8.53
N PRO A 41 16.20 -17.78 -9.42
CA PRO A 41 16.04 -19.18 -9.76
C PRO A 41 17.08 -19.57 -10.82
N TRP A 42 18.10 -20.32 -10.41
CA TRP A 42 19.14 -20.85 -11.32
C TRP A 42 18.57 -21.74 -12.42
N ASN A 43 17.40 -22.32 -12.20
CA ASN A 43 16.70 -23.21 -13.14
C ASN A 43 15.77 -22.48 -14.12
N GLN A 44 15.67 -21.15 -14.03
CA GLN A 44 14.80 -20.34 -14.90
C GLN A 44 15.58 -19.16 -15.51
N PRO A 45 16.31 -19.38 -16.63
CA PRO A 45 17.24 -18.39 -17.18
C PRO A 45 16.63 -17.01 -17.47
N ALA A 46 15.39 -16.97 -17.97
CA ALA A 46 14.72 -15.71 -18.27
C ALA A 46 14.44 -14.85 -17.02
N ARG A 47 14.08 -15.50 -15.90
CA ARG A 47 13.86 -14.82 -14.62
C ARG A 47 15.18 -14.35 -14.01
N LEU A 48 16.22 -15.19 -14.06
CA LEU A 48 17.56 -14.82 -13.63
C LEU A 48 18.08 -13.63 -14.42
N ALA A 49 17.96 -13.66 -15.76
CA ALA A 49 18.38 -12.56 -16.64
C ALA A 49 17.68 -11.24 -16.26
N TYR A 50 16.36 -11.29 -15.98
CA TYR A 50 15.62 -10.11 -15.54
C TYR A 50 16.11 -9.59 -14.18
N GLY A 51 16.29 -10.46 -13.19
CA GLY A 51 16.81 -10.09 -11.87
C GLY A 51 18.20 -9.44 -11.95
N LEU A 52 19.12 -9.98 -12.74
CA LEU A 52 20.45 -9.42 -12.98
C LEU A 52 20.40 -8.07 -13.70
N ALA A 53 19.52 -7.92 -14.70
CA ALA A 53 19.34 -6.66 -15.41
C ALA A 53 18.77 -5.57 -14.48
N VAL A 54 17.84 -5.91 -13.59
CA VAL A 54 17.35 -4.97 -12.55
C VAL A 54 18.46 -4.60 -11.57
N LEU A 55 19.28 -5.55 -11.16
CA LEU A 55 20.44 -5.27 -10.28
C LEU A 55 21.41 -4.30 -10.96
N LEU A 56 21.76 -4.53 -12.22
CA LEU A 56 22.63 -3.64 -12.99
C LEU A 56 22.01 -2.24 -13.13
N SER A 57 20.70 -2.16 -13.38
CA SER A 57 19.95 -0.88 -13.40
C SER A 57 20.04 -0.14 -12.06
N LYS A 58 19.98 -0.86 -10.93
CA LYS A 58 20.14 -0.26 -9.58
C LYS A 58 21.58 0.28 -9.38
N VAL A 59 22.59 -0.47 -9.83
CA VAL A 59 24.00 -0.04 -9.77
C VAL A 59 24.20 1.23 -10.60
N CYS A 60 23.74 1.26 -11.84
CA CYS A 60 23.80 2.46 -12.69
C CYS A 60 23.13 3.68 -12.03
N THR A 61 21.96 3.47 -11.38
CA THR A 61 21.27 4.54 -10.67
C THR A 61 22.11 5.08 -9.50
N ARG A 62 22.75 4.19 -8.72
CA ARG A 62 23.61 4.58 -7.58
C ARG A 62 24.87 5.33 -8.03
N LEU A 63 25.39 5.01 -9.19
CA LEU A 63 26.56 5.69 -9.80
C LEU A 63 26.17 6.99 -10.53
N GLY A 64 24.92 7.43 -10.48
CA GLY A 64 24.44 8.63 -11.17
C GLY A 64 24.29 8.49 -12.69
N LEU A 65 24.50 7.29 -13.24
CA LEU A 65 24.37 6.98 -14.67
C LEU A 65 22.90 6.81 -15.08
N LEU A 66 22.08 7.83 -14.81
CA LEU A 66 20.62 7.76 -14.95
C LEU A 66 20.16 7.45 -16.37
N ARG A 67 20.89 7.90 -17.40
CA ARG A 67 20.55 7.63 -18.80
C ARG A 67 20.70 6.14 -19.14
N LEU A 68 21.68 5.47 -18.55
CA LEU A 68 21.95 4.04 -18.76
C LEU A 68 21.13 3.15 -17.83
N ALA A 69 20.67 3.67 -16.71
CA ALA A 69 20.00 2.90 -15.65
C ALA A 69 18.74 2.16 -16.11
N GLY A 70 18.04 2.62 -17.14
CA GLY A 70 16.87 1.93 -17.69
C GLY A 70 17.18 0.87 -18.75
N TRP A 71 18.35 0.96 -19.38
CA TRP A 71 18.66 0.15 -20.56
C TRP A 71 18.74 -1.37 -20.29
N PRO A 72 19.44 -1.87 -19.26
CA PRO A 72 19.57 -3.31 -19.05
C PRO A 72 18.23 -4.01 -18.84
N ALA A 73 17.38 -3.46 -17.96
CA ALA A 73 16.08 -4.05 -17.69
C ALA A 73 15.12 -3.92 -18.88
N ALA A 74 15.15 -2.80 -19.62
CA ALA A 74 14.35 -2.60 -20.80
C ALA A 74 14.71 -3.58 -21.94
N MET A 75 15.99 -3.89 -22.14
CA MET A 75 16.42 -4.88 -23.14
C MET A 75 15.87 -6.28 -22.82
N VAL A 76 16.00 -6.71 -21.57
CA VAL A 76 15.45 -8.01 -21.16
C VAL A 76 13.92 -8.00 -21.26
N ALA A 77 13.27 -6.91 -20.82
CA ALA A 77 11.82 -6.75 -20.92
C ALA A 77 11.31 -6.85 -22.37
N ARG A 78 12.03 -6.26 -23.36
CA ARG A 78 11.69 -6.44 -24.80
C ARG A 78 11.70 -7.90 -25.20
N GLY A 79 12.75 -8.64 -24.84
CA GLY A 79 12.83 -10.09 -25.12
C GLY A 79 11.69 -10.89 -24.49
N LEU A 80 11.29 -10.51 -23.27
CA LEU A 80 10.16 -11.14 -22.58
C LEU A 80 8.81 -10.80 -23.23
N ILE A 81 8.61 -9.55 -23.66
CA ILE A 81 7.42 -9.12 -24.41
C ILE A 81 7.34 -9.89 -25.74
N ALA A 82 8.45 -9.97 -26.50
CA ALA A 82 8.49 -10.73 -27.74
C ALA A 82 8.17 -12.23 -27.54
N ARG A 83 8.64 -12.80 -26.44
CA ARG A 83 8.44 -14.22 -26.09
C ARG A 83 6.99 -14.52 -25.69
N HIS A 84 6.41 -13.71 -24.80
CA HIS A 84 5.09 -13.97 -24.23
C HIS A 84 3.95 -13.37 -25.05
N ARG A 85 4.26 -12.39 -25.93
CA ARG A 85 3.28 -11.68 -26.74
C ARG A 85 2.07 -11.23 -25.92
N PRO A 86 2.30 -10.47 -24.81
CA PRO A 86 1.21 -10.03 -23.95
C PRO A 86 0.35 -8.98 -24.67
N ASP A 87 -0.91 -8.93 -24.28
CA ASP A 87 -1.84 -7.92 -24.77
C ASP A 87 -1.63 -6.59 -24.00
N LEU A 88 -1.09 -6.66 -22.77
CA LEU A 88 -0.79 -5.51 -21.93
C LEU A 88 0.38 -5.79 -20.95
N VAL A 89 1.16 -4.76 -20.68
CA VAL A 89 2.22 -4.78 -19.65
C VAL A 89 1.76 -3.99 -18.43
N LEU A 90 1.79 -4.62 -17.25
CA LEU A 90 1.59 -3.98 -15.95
C LEU A 90 2.92 -3.87 -15.20
N ALA A 91 3.31 -2.66 -14.82
CA ALA A 91 4.48 -2.43 -13.98
C ALA A 91 4.06 -2.00 -12.58
N GLU A 92 4.44 -2.78 -11.58
CA GLU A 92 4.21 -2.49 -10.17
C GLU A 92 5.31 -1.57 -9.64
N PHE A 93 4.92 -0.48 -8.98
CA PHE A 93 5.73 0.64 -8.51
C PHE A 93 6.38 1.50 -9.60
N GLY A 94 6.20 2.83 -9.51
CA GLY A 94 6.76 3.79 -10.44
C GLY A 94 8.28 3.71 -10.56
N PHE A 95 9.01 3.53 -9.43
CA PHE A 95 10.47 3.38 -9.45
C PHE A 95 10.94 2.10 -10.17
N HIS A 96 10.09 1.11 -10.29
CA HIS A 96 10.37 -0.10 -11.07
C HIS A 96 9.95 0.09 -12.53
N ALA A 97 8.79 0.69 -12.76
CA ALA A 97 8.26 0.99 -14.09
C ALA A 97 9.26 1.77 -14.96
N VAL A 98 9.95 2.76 -14.41
CA VAL A 98 10.96 3.53 -15.15
C VAL A 98 12.13 2.68 -15.70
N ARG A 99 12.33 1.46 -15.23
CA ARG A 99 13.34 0.53 -15.75
C ARG A 99 12.89 -0.21 -17.00
N VAL A 100 11.57 -0.40 -17.14
CA VAL A 100 10.97 -1.17 -18.25
C VAL A 100 10.15 -0.31 -19.21
N MET A 101 9.91 0.96 -18.88
CA MET A 101 9.00 1.86 -19.62
C MET A 101 9.33 2.02 -21.11
N GLU A 102 10.59 1.87 -21.51
CA GLU A 102 11.01 1.99 -22.91
C GLU A 102 10.76 0.70 -23.70
N ALA A 103 10.47 -0.41 -23.04
CA ALA A 103 10.27 -1.70 -23.70
C ALA A 103 8.88 -1.80 -24.37
N ALA A 104 7.84 -1.40 -23.66
CA ALA A 104 6.45 -1.55 -24.09
C ALA A 104 6.13 -0.73 -25.37
N PRO A 105 6.44 0.57 -25.45
CA PRO A 105 6.16 1.35 -26.69
C PRO A 105 6.91 0.83 -27.90
N VAL A 106 8.18 0.40 -27.73
CA VAL A 106 8.97 -0.15 -28.86
C VAL A 106 8.36 -1.45 -29.39
N MET A 107 7.65 -2.19 -28.54
CA MET A 107 6.99 -3.44 -28.89
C MET A 107 5.51 -3.23 -29.25
N ALA A 108 5.04 -1.98 -29.32
CA ALA A 108 3.64 -1.62 -29.57
C ALA A 108 2.64 -2.31 -28.62
N VAL A 109 3.03 -2.47 -27.31
CA VAL A 109 2.18 -3.05 -26.28
C VAL A 109 1.85 -1.96 -25.24
N PRO A 110 0.57 -1.77 -24.85
CA PRO A 110 0.19 -0.76 -23.88
C PRO A 110 0.81 -1.03 -22.50
N LEU A 111 1.29 0.04 -21.85
CA LEU A 111 1.89 0.02 -20.52
C LEU A 111 0.93 0.63 -19.50
N VAL A 112 0.61 -0.12 -18.46
CA VAL A 112 -0.05 0.38 -17.25
C VAL A 112 0.91 0.35 -16.08
N VAL A 113 0.87 1.39 -15.24
CA VAL A 113 1.75 1.49 -14.05
C VAL A 113 0.91 1.65 -12.80
N HIS A 114 1.19 0.82 -11.80
CA HIS A 114 0.53 0.87 -10.50
C HIS A 114 1.46 1.49 -9.45
N PHE A 115 1.14 2.70 -9.00
CA PHE A 115 1.84 3.41 -7.94
C PHE A 115 1.28 3.01 -6.57
N ARG A 116 2.18 2.85 -5.56
CA ARG A 116 1.85 2.21 -4.29
C ARG A 116 2.02 3.08 -3.05
N GLY A 117 2.52 4.31 -3.16
CA GLY A 117 2.75 5.27 -2.07
C GLY A 117 4.18 5.79 -2.07
N SER A 118 5.12 5.11 -1.44
CA SER A 118 6.52 5.54 -1.31
C SER A 118 7.24 5.85 -2.62
N ASP A 119 6.73 5.44 -3.73
CA ASP A 119 7.21 5.74 -5.08
C ASP A 119 6.83 7.14 -5.57
N LEU A 120 5.80 7.75 -4.96
CA LEU A 120 5.38 9.12 -5.26
C LEU A 120 5.65 10.11 -4.11
N SER A 121 5.91 9.63 -2.90
CA SER A 121 6.06 10.47 -1.71
C SER A 121 7.51 10.62 -1.25
N ALA A 122 8.31 9.53 -1.22
CA ALA A 122 9.68 9.58 -0.70
C ALA A 122 10.56 10.48 -1.57
N GLN A 123 11.05 11.60 -1.00
CA GLN A 123 11.85 12.61 -1.71
C GLN A 123 13.13 12.03 -2.31
N SER A 124 13.77 11.08 -1.62
CA SER A 124 14.96 10.39 -2.12
C SER A 124 14.71 9.65 -3.44
N LYS A 125 13.48 9.17 -3.68
CA LYS A 125 13.08 8.49 -4.92
C LYS A 125 12.53 9.49 -5.93
N LEU A 126 11.61 10.34 -5.50
CA LEU A 126 10.90 11.28 -6.36
C LEU A 126 11.87 12.33 -6.94
N GLY A 127 12.81 12.86 -6.13
CA GLY A 127 13.80 13.82 -6.57
C GLY A 127 14.69 13.27 -7.69
N VAL A 128 15.24 12.07 -7.50
CA VAL A 128 16.11 11.41 -8.48
C VAL A 128 15.36 10.97 -9.74
N LEU A 129 14.10 10.53 -9.59
CA LEU A 129 13.34 9.94 -10.70
C LEU A 129 12.38 10.92 -11.37
N ARG A 130 12.24 12.16 -10.91
CA ARG A 130 11.22 13.13 -11.38
C ARG A 130 11.21 13.32 -12.90
N GLY A 131 12.35 13.48 -13.51
CA GLY A 131 12.47 13.61 -14.97
C GLY A 131 12.02 12.34 -15.72
N ARG A 132 12.34 11.17 -15.15
CA ARG A 132 11.90 9.88 -15.71
C ARG A 132 10.41 9.63 -15.48
N TYR A 133 9.86 10.06 -14.34
CA TYR A 133 8.42 9.98 -14.10
C TYR A 133 7.64 10.87 -15.07
N ARG A 134 8.09 12.10 -15.36
CA ARG A 134 7.46 12.93 -16.39
C ARG A 134 7.44 12.24 -17.76
N ARG A 135 8.55 11.58 -18.13
CA ARG A 135 8.59 10.77 -19.37
C ARG A 135 7.64 9.56 -19.28
N LEU A 136 7.59 8.89 -18.12
CA LEU A 136 6.69 7.76 -17.89
C LEU A 136 5.21 8.15 -18.04
N MET A 137 4.81 9.36 -17.59
CA MET A 137 3.43 9.86 -17.74
C MET A 137 3.02 9.97 -19.21
N GLY A 138 3.97 10.31 -20.10
CA GLY A 138 3.72 10.36 -21.54
C GLY A 138 3.69 8.99 -22.23
N LEU A 139 4.35 7.98 -21.66
CA LEU A 139 4.48 6.64 -22.25
C LEU A 139 3.44 5.64 -21.73
N ALA A 140 2.89 5.87 -20.53
CA ALA A 140 1.91 4.97 -19.94
C ALA A 140 0.50 5.26 -20.48
N GLU A 141 -0.18 4.21 -20.94
CA GLU A 141 -1.57 4.28 -21.38
C GLU A 141 -2.56 4.30 -20.20
N GLY A 142 -2.14 3.79 -19.03
CA GLY A 142 -2.90 3.83 -17.80
C GLY A 142 -2.02 3.94 -16.56
N LEU A 143 -2.53 4.62 -15.54
CA LEU A 143 -1.87 4.86 -14.27
C LEU A 143 -2.84 4.50 -13.16
N ILE A 144 -2.39 3.75 -12.17
CA ILE A 144 -3.20 3.34 -11.03
C ILE A 144 -2.55 3.88 -9.78
N CYS A 145 -3.33 4.48 -8.89
CA CYS A 145 -2.89 4.95 -7.58
C CYS A 145 -3.93 4.65 -6.50
N LYS A 146 -3.56 4.85 -5.23
CA LYS A 146 -4.36 4.37 -4.10
C LYS A 146 -5.26 5.41 -3.46
N SER A 147 -5.07 6.70 -3.79
CA SER A 147 -5.79 7.80 -3.15
C SER A 147 -5.79 9.04 -4.03
N GLN A 148 -6.73 9.95 -3.75
CA GLN A 148 -6.85 11.23 -4.45
C GLN A 148 -5.57 12.08 -4.37
N PRO A 149 -4.88 12.24 -3.20
CA PRO A 149 -3.60 12.97 -3.15
C PRO A 149 -2.49 12.36 -4.03
N MET A 150 -2.49 11.04 -4.21
CA MET A 150 -1.57 10.40 -5.16
C MET A 150 -1.94 10.73 -6.61
N ALA A 151 -3.22 10.77 -6.96
CA ALA A 151 -3.68 11.15 -8.31
C ALA A 151 -3.27 12.59 -8.64
N GLU A 152 -3.42 13.51 -7.70
CA GLU A 152 -2.97 14.92 -7.83
C GLU A 152 -1.45 15.00 -8.06
N THR A 153 -0.67 14.19 -7.34
CA THR A 153 0.79 14.09 -7.55
C THR A 153 1.12 13.58 -8.96
N LEU A 154 0.41 12.58 -9.48
CA LEU A 154 0.59 12.09 -10.84
C LEU A 154 0.24 13.16 -11.87
N GLN A 155 -0.85 13.91 -11.67
CA GLN A 155 -1.25 15.02 -12.55
C GLN A 155 -0.20 16.14 -12.53
N ALA A 156 0.36 16.48 -11.37
CA ALA A 156 1.46 17.45 -11.25
C ALA A 156 2.75 16.99 -11.94
N LEU A 157 2.91 15.68 -12.17
CA LEU A 157 3.99 15.11 -12.99
C LEU A 157 3.66 15.05 -14.48
N GLY A 158 2.45 15.44 -14.89
CA GLY A 158 2.00 15.50 -16.28
C GLY A 158 1.11 14.34 -16.72
N ALA A 159 0.57 13.54 -15.78
CA ALA A 159 -0.37 12.48 -16.11
C ALA A 159 -1.72 13.06 -16.56
N PRO A 160 -2.30 12.60 -17.68
CA PRO A 160 -3.67 12.95 -18.07
C PRO A 160 -4.67 12.36 -17.05
N ALA A 161 -5.64 13.15 -16.62
CA ALA A 161 -6.62 12.73 -15.60
C ALA A 161 -7.46 11.52 -16.05
N ASP A 162 -7.78 11.43 -17.34
CA ASP A 162 -8.56 10.34 -17.94
C ASP A 162 -7.78 9.01 -18.05
N ARG A 163 -6.47 9.03 -17.74
CA ARG A 163 -5.62 7.82 -17.67
C ARG A 163 -5.37 7.35 -16.24
N ILE A 164 -5.95 7.99 -15.22
CA ILE A 164 -5.71 7.66 -13.81
C ILE A 164 -6.91 6.90 -13.23
N LEU A 165 -6.64 5.71 -12.70
CA LEU A 165 -7.55 4.98 -11.82
C LEU A 165 -7.12 5.19 -10.37
N ILE A 166 -8.04 5.66 -9.53
CA ILE A 166 -7.88 5.66 -8.07
C ILE A 166 -8.54 4.39 -7.55
N SER A 167 -7.75 3.50 -6.97
CA SER A 167 -8.25 2.25 -6.37
C SER A 167 -7.38 1.85 -5.20
N ALA A 168 -7.95 1.89 -4.01
CA ALA A 168 -7.31 1.37 -2.80
C ALA A 168 -7.07 -0.14 -2.95
N SER A 169 -6.05 -0.69 -2.26
CA SER A 169 -5.74 -2.13 -2.39
C SER A 169 -6.82 -3.06 -1.84
N GLY A 170 -7.76 -2.51 -1.08
CA GLY A 170 -8.86 -3.24 -0.47
C GLY A 170 -8.45 -4.20 0.66
N ALA A 171 -9.40 -4.53 1.52
CA ALA A 171 -9.26 -5.55 2.56
C ALA A 171 -9.99 -6.84 2.14
N ASN A 172 -9.48 -7.99 2.57
CA ASN A 172 -10.07 -9.29 2.23
C ASN A 172 -11.30 -9.57 3.12
N ALA A 173 -12.50 -9.49 2.53
CA ALA A 173 -13.77 -9.67 3.25
C ALA A 173 -13.97 -11.11 3.77
N HIS A 174 -13.33 -12.10 3.19
CA HIS A 174 -13.39 -13.48 3.69
C HIS A 174 -12.58 -13.68 4.96
N LEU A 175 -11.62 -12.81 5.22
CA LEU A 175 -10.69 -12.94 6.34
C LEU A 175 -11.04 -12.00 7.50
N PHE A 176 -11.36 -10.75 7.18
CA PHE A 176 -11.63 -9.68 8.15
C PHE A 176 -13.14 -9.48 8.33
N HIS A 177 -13.68 -10.00 9.43
CA HIS A 177 -15.10 -9.94 9.74
C HIS A 177 -15.36 -10.16 11.23
N SER A 178 -16.56 -9.79 11.68
CA SER A 178 -17.18 -10.27 12.94
C SER A 178 -16.42 -9.98 14.23
N SER A 179 -15.91 -8.75 14.46
CA SER A 179 -15.56 -8.31 15.81
C SER A 179 -16.77 -7.74 16.53
N GLU A 180 -16.73 -7.80 17.86
CA GLU A 180 -17.72 -7.22 18.76
C GLU A 180 -17.01 -6.22 19.71
N PRO A 181 -16.68 -5.02 19.23
CA PRO A 181 -15.86 -4.07 19.99
C PRO A 181 -16.51 -3.62 21.30
N ALA A 182 -17.86 -3.64 21.40
CA ALA A 182 -18.55 -3.31 22.63
C ALA A 182 -18.31 -4.35 23.74
N ALA A 183 -18.21 -5.63 23.40
CA ALA A 183 -17.94 -6.71 24.35
C ALA A 183 -16.44 -6.95 24.60
N ALA A 184 -15.59 -6.46 23.71
CA ALA A 184 -14.15 -6.66 23.77
C ALA A 184 -13.52 -5.92 24.98
N PRO A 185 -12.42 -6.44 25.55
CA PRO A 185 -11.68 -5.74 26.60
C PRO A 185 -11.13 -4.40 26.08
N PRO A 186 -10.75 -3.45 26.97
CA PRO A 186 -10.23 -2.13 26.60
C PRO A 186 -8.81 -2.25 26.03
N VAL A 187 -8.67 -2.85 24.86
CA VAL A 187 -7.42 -3.06 24.14
C VAL A 187 -7.44 -2.25 22.84
N CYS A 188 -6.36 -1.50 22.63
CA CYS A 188 -6.03 -0.86 21.36
C CYS A 188 -5.10 -1.77 20.55
N LEU A 189 -5.33 -1.87 19.24
CA LEU A 189 -4.46 -2.60 18.30
C LEU A 189 -3.87 -1.66 17.28
N SER A 190 -2.57 -1.76 17.05
CA SER A 190 -1.86 -1.10 15.94
C SER A 190 -1.15 -2.15 15.10
N VAL A 191 -1.34 -2.11 13.76
CA VAL A 191 -0.74 -3.08 12.83
C VAL A 191 0.02 -2.36 11.74
N GLY A 192 1.33 -2.64 11.65
CA GLY A 192 2.15 -2.06 10.60
C GLY A 192 3.64 -2.12 10.90
N ARG A 193 4.44 -1.79 9.89
CA ARG A 193 5.89 -1.70 10.08
C ARG A 193 6.25 -0.56 11.04
N PHE A 194 7.24 -0.78 11.88
CA PHE A 194 7.80 0.26 12.75
C PHE A 194 8.72 1.19 11.93
N VAL A 195 8.11 2.07 11.13
CA VAL A 195 8.75 3.10 10.29
C VAL A 195 8.13 4.47 10.57
N ALA A 196 8.87 5.55 10.26
CA ALA A 196 8.48 6.91 10.61
C ALA A 196 7.06 7.26 10.16
N LYS A 197 6.70 6.99 8.91
CA LYS A 197 5.37 7.32 8.39
C LYS A 197 4.19 6.61 9.07
N LYS A 198 4.43 5.52 9.79
CA LYS A 198 3.40 4.81 10.58
C LYS A 198 3.24 5.39 11.99
N GLY A 199 4.13 6.30 12.40
CA GLY A 199 4.10 6.99 13.69
C GLY A 199 3.98 6.11 14.93
N PRO A 200 4.71 4.97 15.05
CA PRO A 200 4.54 4.09 16.20
C PRO A 200 4.83 4.78 17.54
N LEU A 201 5.78 5.71 17.55
CA LEU A 201 6.14 6.46 18.76
C LEU A 201 5.03 7.45 19.17
N HIS A 202 4.33 8.06 18.21
CA HIS A 202 3.19 8.93 18.47
C HIS A 202 2.02 8.12 19.04
N THR A 203 1.75 6.94 18.48
CA THR A 203 0.73 6.01 18.98
C THR A 203 1.02 5.60 20.42
N ILE A 204 2.28 5.27 20.75
CA ILE A 204 2.69 4.93 22.13
C ILE A 204 2.48 6.10 23.09
N ARG A 205 2.90 7.34 22.72
CA ARG A 205 2.70 8.53 23.52
C ARG A 205 1.22 8.84 23.76
N ALA A 206 0.39 8.69 22.73
CA ALA A 206 -1.05 8.90 22.86
C ALA A 206 -1.70 7.86 23.79
N PHE A 207 -1.28 6.59 23.67
CA PHE A 207 -1.77 5.55 24.57
C PHE A 207 -1.26 5.71 26.01
N ALA A 208 -0.05 6.21 26.22
CA ALA A 208 0.51 6.42 27.55
C ALA A 208 -0.33 7.35 28.44
N ALA A 209 -1.08 8.27 27.84
CA ALA A 209 -2.01 9.14 28.56
C ALA A 209 -3.26 8.42 29.08
N GLN A 210 -3.50 7.16 28.67
CA GLN A 210 -4.67 6.40 29.12
C GLN A 210 -4.44 5.89 30.56
N PRO A 211 -5.43 6.02 31.46
CA PRO A 211 -5.31 5.52 32.84
C PRO A 211 -5.37 3.98 32.90
N GLN A 212 -6.01 3.36 31.91
CA GLN A 212 -6.23 1.90 31.86
C GLN A 212 -6.25 1.38 30.41
N GLY A 213 -6.31 0.07 30.27
CA GLY A 213 -6.32 -0.62 28.97
C GLY A 213 -4.94 -1.11 28.55
N GLN A 214 -4.89 -1.74 27.39
CA GLN A 214 -3.67 -2.26 26.79
C GLN A 214 -3.48 -1.74 25.37
N LEU A 215 -2.24 -1.65 24.91
CA LEU A 215 -1.86 -1.42 23.52
C LEU A 215 -1.11 -2.65 22.98
N TRP A 216 -1.66 -3.26 21.95
CA TRP A 216 -1.00 -4.34 21.21
C TRP A 216 -0.46 -3.79 19.90
N MET A 217 0.82 -4.05 19.62
CA MET A 217 1.51 -3.57 18.43
C MET A 217 2.07 -4.74 17.63
N VAL A 218 1.58 -4.89 16.39
CA VAL A 218 1.98 -5.94 15.45
C VAL A 218 2.88 -5.35 14.38
N GLY A 219 4.02 -5.97 14.17
CA GLY A 219 4.97 -5.64 13.11
C GLY A 219 6.41 -5.57 13.57
N GLU A 220 7.27 -5.24 12.62
CA GLU A 220 8.71 -5.03 12.79
C GLU A 220 9.17 -3.78 12.03
N GLY A 221 10.38 -3.33 12.29
CA GLY A 221 10.98 -2.24 11.55
C GLY A 221 12.06 -1.51 12.34
N PRO A 222 12.74 -0.54 11.71
CA PRO A 222 13.89 0.16 12.29
C PRO A 222 13.55 0.91 13.60
N LEU A 223 12.31 1.34 13.81
CA LEU A 223 11.90 2.04 15.02
C LEU A 223 11.44 1.12 16.16
N LEU A 224 11.51 -0.22 16.01
CA LEU A 224 11.04 -1.14 17.07
C LEU A 224 11.85 -1.02 18.36
N ALA A 225 13.17 -0.89 18.27
CA ALA A 225 14.03 -0.71 19.44
C ALA A 225 13.71 0.60 20.19
N GLU A 226 13.55 1.70 19.44
CA GLU A 226 13.16 3.01 20.00
C GLU A 226 11.74 2.97 20.60
N ALA A 227 10.81 2.26 19.96
CA ALA A 227 9.45 2.08 20.47
C ALA A 227 9.44 1.33 21.81
N LYS A 228 10.26 0.28 21.98
CA LYS A 228 10.41 -0.45 23.24
C LYS A 228 11.03 0.44 24.33
N ALA A 229 12.11 1.16 24.00
CA ALA A 229 12.74 2.09 24.96
C ALA A 229 11.77 3.20 25.40
N LEU A 230 10.97 3.75 24.48
CA LEU A 230 9.93 4.72 24.81
C LEU A 230 8.86 4.14 25.74
N ALA A 231 8.45 2.90 25.50
CA ALA A 231 7.46 2.23 26.37
C ALA A 231 7.99 2.02 27.80
N GLU A 232 9.26 1.66 27.94
CA GLU A 232 9.96 1.57 29.23
C GLU A 232 10.06 2.94 29.92
N GLN A 233 10.47 3.98 29.18
CA GLN A 233 10.59 5.36 29.68
C GLN A 233 9.23 5.91 30.18
N LEU A 234 8.14 5.49 29.56
CA LEU A 234 6.78 5.89 29.93
C LEU A 234 6.13 4.95 30.97
N ASP A 235 6.88 4.01 31.50
CA ASP A 235 6.44 3.01 32.50
C ASP A 235 5.16 2.26 32.10
N LEU A 236 5.07 1.89 30.79
CA LEU A 236 3.89 1.20 30.29
C LEU A 236 3.86 -0.28 30.70
N GLY A 237 4.99 -0.91 31.03
CA GLY A 237 5.09 -2.27 31.56
C GLY A 237 4.18 -3.27 30.84
N PRO A 238 3.29 -3.97 31.57
CA PRO A 238 2.39 -4.97 30.97
C PRO A 238 1.24 -4.38 30.16
N ARG A 239 1.09 -3.06 30.14
CA ARG A 239 0.05 -2.38 29.37
C ARG A 239 0.36 -2.28 27.89
N ILE A 240 1.62 -2.54 27.46
CA ILE A 240 2.00 -2.58 26.05
C ILE A 240 2.55 -3.96 25.68
N ARG A 241 2.15 -4.47 24.53
CA ARG A 241 2.63 -5.75 24.00
C ARG A 241 3.13 -5.58 22.56
N PHE A 242 4.40 -5.92 22.33
CA PHE A 242 4.99 -5.99 20.99
C PHE A 242 4.90 -7.44 20.50
N LEU A 243 4.02 -7.69 19.54
CA LEU A 243 3.66 -9.04 19.13
C LEU A 243 4.52 -9.58 17.96
N GLY A 244 5.40 -8.74 17.38
CA GLY A 244 6.19 -9.14 16.22
C GLY A 244 5.36 -9.21 14.93
N VAL A 245 5.89 -9.92 13.92
CA VAL A 245 5.22 -10.09 12.62
C VAL A 245 4.20 -11.22 12.70
N HIS A 246 3.01 -10.96 12.20
CA HIS A 246 1.90 -11.91 12.13
C HIS A 246 1.41 -12.06 10.69
N SER A 247 0.81 -13.20 10.38
CA SER A 247 0.09 -13.40 9.12
C SER A 247 -1.21 -12.59 9.12
N GLN A 248 -1.78 -12.35 7.93
CA GLN A 248 -3.09 -11.69 7.83
C GLN A 248 -4.19 -12.46 8.61
N ALA A 249 -4.13 -13.78 8.62
CA ALA A 249 -5.06 -14.62 9.38
C ALA A 249 -4.92 -14.38 10.89
N ASP A 250 -3.70 -14.31 11.42
CA ASP A 250 -3.45 -14.01 12.83
C ASP A 250 -3.87 -12.58 13.18
N VAL A 251 -3.63 -11.61 12.30
CA VAL A 251 -4.08 -10.23 12.47
C VAL A 251 -5.61 -10.17 12.55
N ALA A 252 -6.32 -10.92 11.70
CA ALA A 252 -7.78 -11.00 11.75
C ALA A 252 -8.28 -11.60 13.08
N VAL A 253 -7.56 -12.59 13.64
CA VAL A 253 -7.87 -13.12 14.97
C VAL A 253 -7.66 -12.05 16.05
N LEU A 254 -6.55 -11.31 16.00
CA LEU A 254 -6.27 -10.23 16.95
C LEU A 254 -7.33 -9.10 16.86
N MET A 255 -7.77 -8.73 15.66
CA MET A 255 -8.81 -7.71 15.46
C MET A 255 -10.14 -8.09 16.12
N ARG A 256 -10.46 -9.37 16.24
CA ARG A 256 -11.65 -9.83 16.98
C ARG A 256 -11.54 -9.79 18.51
N GLN A 257 -10.34 -9.56 19.04
CA GLN A 257 -10.06 -9.58 20.48
C GLN A 257 -9.89 -8.17 21.08
N VAL A 258 -9.99 -7.12 20.27
CA VAL A 258 -9.67 -5.75 20.68
C VAL A 258 -10.87 -4.83 20.48
N ARG A 259 -10.84 -3.67 21.18
CA ARG A 259 -11.93 -2.69 21.13
C ARG A 259 -11.72 -1.61 20.07
N VAL A 260 -10.49 -1.14 19.88
CA VAL A 260 -10.18 0.01 19.03
C VAL A 260 -8.94 -0.27 18.18
N PHE A 261 -8.97 0.10 16.91
CA PHE A 261 -7.77 0.14 16.07
C PHE A 261 -7.16 1.55 16.09
N VAL A 262 -5.84 1.66 16.20
CA VAL A 262 -5.13 2.93 16.31
C VAL A 262 -3.94 2.99 15.35
N GLN A 263 -3.79 4.10 14.60
CA GLN A 263 -2.65 4.33 13.72
C GLN A 263 -2.38 5.82 13.54
N HIS A 264 -1.21 6.30 13.97
CA HIS A 264 -0.79 7.70 13.82
C HIS A 264 0.12 7.86 12.60
N SER A 265 -0.45 7.80 11.39
CA SER A 265 0.33 8.04 10.18
C SER A 265 0.68 9.53 10.04
N LEU A 266 1.87 9.79 9.45
CA LEU A 266 2.37 11.14 9.22
C LEU A 266 3.32 11.16 8.02
N VAL A 267 3.60 12.34 7.48
CA VAL A 267 4.68 12.50 6.51
C VAL A 267 6.02 12.37 7.23
N ALA A 268 6.82 11.39 6.85
CA ALA A 268 8.15 11.19 7.41
C ALA A 268 9.12 12.30 6.99
N ALA A 269 10.24 12.47 7.72
CA ALA A 269 11.23 13.50 7.43
C ALA A 269 11.84 13.44 6.01
N ASP A 270 11.89 12.24 5.42
CA ASP A 270 12.30 12.02 4.02
C ASP A 270 11.16 12.20 3.00
N GLY A 271 9.98 12.66 3.46
CA GLY A 271 8.77 12.84 2.67
C GLY A 271 8.01 11.54 2.40
N ASP A 272 8.45 10.36 2.91
CA ASP A 272 7.68 9.13 2.74
C ASP A 272 6.32 9.23 3.44
N SER A 273 5.27 8.83 2.74
CA SER A 273 3.88 8.93 3.15
C SER A 273 3.12 7.64 2.84
N GLU A 274 1.98 7.44 3.45
CA GLU A 274 1.06 6.36 3.07
C GLU A 274 0.41 6.66 1.71
N GLY A 275 -0.07 5.61 1.04
CA GLY A 275 -1.07 5.78 -0.01
C GLY A 275 -2.46 5.67 0.60
N ASN A 276 -2.84 4.43 0.93
CA ASN A 276 -4.02 4.11 1.71
C ASN A 276 -3.71 2.84 2.52
N PRO A 277 -3.62 2.93 3.86
CA PRO A 277 -3.14 1.82 4.68
C PRO A 277 -4.17 0.69 4.77
N VAL A 278 -3.81 -0.49 4.26
CA VAL A 278 -4.67 -1.67 4.24
C VAL A 278 -5.15 -2.05 5.64
N ALA A 279 -4.30 -1.94 6.67
CA ALA A 279 -4.66 -2.27 8.05
C ALA A 279 -5.84 -1.44 8.60
N VAL A 280 -6.03 -0.20 8.12
CA VAL A 280 -7.20 0.63 8.46
C VAL A 280 -8.47 0.06 7.84
N MET A 281 -8.41 -0.36 6.57
CA MET A 281 -9.52 -1.02 5.89
C MET A 281 -9.84 -2.37 6.53
N GLU A 282 -8.82 -3.16 6.86
CA GLU A 282 -8.95 -4.45 7.56
C GLU A 282 -9.62 -4.29 8.93
N ALA A 283 -9.26 -3.25 9.69
CA ALA A 283 -9.86 -2.95 10.98
C ALA A 283 -11.35 -2.57 10.85
N GLN A 284 -11.68 -1.66 9.92
CA GLN A 284 -13.07 -1.28 9.70
C GLN A 284 -13.91 -2.44 9.15
N LEU A 285 -13.37 -3.23 8.24
CA LEU A 285 -14.03 -4.42 7.72
C LEU A 285 -14.28 -5.47 8.81
N SER A 286 -13.37 -5.55 9.79
CA SER A 286 -13.59 -6.36 11.02
C SER A 286 -14.68 -5.79 11.93
N GLY A 287 -15.15 -4.57 11.71
CA GLY A 287 -16.13 -3.89 12.56
C GLY A 287 -15.50 -3.14 13.75
N LEU A 288 -14.21 -2.78 13.67
CA LEU A 288 -13.54 -1.98 14.69
C LEU A 288 -13.68 -0.48 14.41
N PRO A 289 -13.94 0.36 15.42
CA PRO A 289 -13.75 1.78 15.32
C PRO A 289 -12.26 2.09 15.15
N VAL A 290 -11.96 3.13 14.36
CA VAL A 290 -10.59 3.53 14.05
C VAL A 290 -10.28 4.90 14.65
N VAL A 291 -9.13 5.04 15.33
CA VAL A 291 -8.51 6.34 15.62
C VAL A 291 -7.28 6.47 14.73
N ALA A 292 -7.28 7.44 13.84
CA ALA A 292 -6.19 7.66 12.90
C ALA A 292 -5.95 9.15 12.64
N THR A 293 -4.96 9.46 11.81
CA THR A 293 -4.66 10.83 11.39
C THR A 293 -5.31 11.18 10.05
N ARG A 294 -5.56 12.49 9.83
CA ARG A 294 -5.92 13.05 8.52
C ARG A 294 -4.69 13.05 7.61
N HIS A 295 -4.28 11.85 7.22
CA HIS A 295 -3.06 11.61 6.44
C HIS A 295 -3.37 10.87 5.14
N ALA A 296 -2.88 11.40 4.02
CA ALA A 296 -2.97 10.76 2.69
C ALA A 296 -4.41 10.27 2.38
N GLY A 297 -4.58 8.98 2.02
CA GLY A 297 -5.88 8.38 1.71
C GLY A 297 -6.70 7.93 2.93
N ILE A 298 -6.24 8.12 4.16
CA ILE A 298 -7.01 7.69 5.35
C ILE A 298 -8.39 8.35 5.43
N PRO A 299 -8.58 9.67 5.14
CA PRO A 299 -9.89 10.30 5.15
C PRO A 299 -10.88 9.77 4.09
N GLU A 300 -10.40 9.05 3.10
CA GLU A 300 -11.27 8.37 2.11
C GLU A 300 -11.91 7.10 2.69
N VAL A 301 -11.24 6.47 3.65
CA VAL A 301 -11.67 5.22 4.30
C VAL A 301 -12.34 5.48 5.64
N VAL A 302 -11.78 6.38 6.45
CA VAL A 302 -12.33 6.72 7.77
C VAL A 302 -13.13 8.01 7.69
N ILE A 303 -14.45 7.91 7.88
CA ILE A 303 -15.34 9.07 7.95
C ILE A 303 -15.35 9.58 9.39
N ASP A 304 -14.75 10.75 9.62
CA ASP A 304 -14.61 11.33 10.94
C ASP A 304 -15.96 11.52 11.64
N GLY A 305 -16.04 11.09 12.89
CA GLY A 305 -17.25 11.13 13.73
C GLY A 305 -18.34 10.13 13.32
N LYS A 306 -18.09 9.24 12.32
CA LYS A 306 -19.05 8.21 11.88
C LYS A 306 -18.48 6.80 11.90
N THR A 307 -17.28 6.61 11.37
CA THR A 307 -16.63 5.29 11.30
C THR A 307 -15.37 5.22 12.17
N GLY A 308 -15.00 6.34 12.76
CA GLY A 308 -13.84 6.52 13.61
C GLY A 308 -13.61 7.99 13.95
N VAL A 309 -12.43 8.28 14.48
CA VAL A 309 -12.00 9.64 14.82
C VAL A 309 -10.70 9.94 14.06
N LEU A 310 -10.67 11.08 13.37
CA LEU A 310 -9.49 11.58 12.67
C LEU A 310 -8.91 12.79 13.40
N VAL A 311 -7.62 12.74 13.71
CA VAL A 311 -6.84 13.83 14.30
C VAL A 311 -5.80 14.33 13.31
N GLU A 312 -5.21 15.50 13.55
CA GLU A 312 -4.14 16.02 12.71
C GLU A 312 -2.82 15.24 12.93
N GLU A 313 -1.94 15.26 11.92
CA GLU A 313 -0.60 14.68 12.03
C GLU A 313 0.17 15.34 13.19
N GLY A 314 0.77 14.53 14.05
CA GLY A 314 1.49 15.01 15.25
C GLY A 314 0.60 15.36 16.45
N ASP A 315 -0.72 15.37 16.31
CA ASP A 315 -1.63 15.63 17.43
C ASP A 315 -1.79 14.41 18.35
N VAL A 316 -0.79 14.21 19.17
CA VAL A 316 -0.75 13.13 20.17
C VAL A 316 -1.86 13.31 21.23
N ARG A 317 -2.18 14.57 21.60
CA ARG A 317 -3.22 14.85 22.61
C ARG A 317 -4.62 14.55 22.08
N GLY A 318 -4.93 14.98 20.87
CA GLY A 318 -6.20 14.67 20.21
C GLY A 318 -6.38 13.16 20.03
N MET A 319 -5.31 12.45 19.63
CA MET A 319 -5.36 10.98 19.55
C MET A 319 -5.60 10.32 20.92
N ALA A 320 -4.96 10.82 22.00
CA ALA A 320 -5.18 10.33 23.34
C ALA A 320 -6.65 10.50 23.78
N ALA A 321 -7.21 11.69 23.59
CA ALA A 321 -8.63 11.97 23.90
C ALA A 321 -9.59 11.09 23.09
N ALA A 322 -9.30 10.84 21.81
CA ALA A 322 -10.09 9.98 20.95
C ALA A 322 -10.04 8.51 21.42
N ILE A 323 -8.85 8.02 21.80
CA ILE A 323 -8.68 6.68 22.38
C ILE A 323 -9.47 6.55 23.68
N GLU A 324 -9.33 7.52 24.59
CA GLU A 324 -10.03 7.52 25.88
C GLU A 324 -11.55 7.43 25.68
N ARG A 325 -12.10 8.29 24.84
CA ARG A 325 -13.53 8.30 24.52
C ARG A 325 -14.03 6.94 24.05
N LEU A 326 -13.32 6.29 23.12
CA LEU A 326 -13.74 4.99 22.58
C LEU A 326 -13.52 3.86 23.61
N LEU A 327 -12.47 3.90 24.41
CA LEU A 327 -12.28 2.89 25.47
C LEU A 327 -13.35 2.96 26.55
N GLN A 328 -13.92 4.16 26.82
CA GLN A 328 -14.96 4.40 27.84
C GLN A 328 -16.38 4.23 27.30
N ASP A 329 -16.60 4.26 25.98
CA ASP A 329 -17.93 4.15 25.37
C ASP A 329 -18.04 2.94 24.40
N PRO A 330 -18.35 1.75 24.93
CA PRO A 330 -18.57 0.55 24.12
C PRO A 330 -19.68 0.68 23.09
N THR A 331 -20.73 1.45 23.38
CA THR A 331 -21.84 1.68 22.47
C THR A 331 -21.39 2.46 21.23
N LEU A 332 -20.61 3.50 21.44
CA LEU A 332 -19.99 4.27 20.36
C LEU A 332 -19.06 3.40 19.52
N CYS A 333 -18.30 2.50 20.16
CA CYS A 333 -17.44 1.54 19.46
C CYS A 333 -18.24 0.64 18.52
N ALA A 334 -19.38 0.11 18.97
CA ALA A 334 -20.27 -0.71 18.14
C ALA A 334 -20.85 0.11 16.96
N GLN A 335 -21.27 1.35 17.21
CA GLN A 335 -21.83 2.23 16.18
C GLN A 335 -20.79 2.55 15.09
N PHE A 336 -19.60 3.00 15.50
CA PHE A 336 -18.54 3.34 14.55
C PHE A 336 -18.02 2.09 13.81
N GLY A 337 -17.90 0.96 14.51
CA GLY A 337 -17.49 -0.30 13.92
C GLY A 337 -18.46 -0.78 12.84
N ALA A 338 -19.76 -0.78 13.12
CA ALA A 338 -20.79 -1.17 12.16
C ALA A 338 -20.82 -0.23 10.94
N ALA A 339 -20.75 1.09 11.17
CA ALA A 339 -20.71 2.07 10.09
C ALA A 339 -19.44 1.94 9.25
N GLY A 340 -18.27 1.71 9.89
CA GLY A 340 -16.99 1.52 9.21
C GLY A 340 -16.99 0.28 8.33
N ARG A 341 -17.51 -0.83 8.85
CA ARG A 341 -17.67 -2.05 8.07
C ARG A 341 -18.54 -1.83 6.84
N CYS A 342 -19.71 -1.24 7.00
CA CYS A 342 -20.62 -0.95 5.89
C CYS A 342 -19.93 -0.06 4.83
N HIS A 343 -19.17 0.95 5.25
CA HIS A 343 -18.44 1.82 4.34
C HIS A 343 -17.36 1.09 3.54
N VAL A 344 -16.56 0.23 4.20
CA VAL A 344 -15.50 -0.54 3.53
C VAL A 344 -16.08 -1.61 2.61
N GLU A 345 -17.17 -2.27 2.99
CA GLU A 345 -17.87 -3.25 2.14
C GLU A 345 -18.39 -2.64 0.84
N GLN A 346 -18.69 -1.33 0.80
CA GLN A 346 -19.20 -0.65 -0.39
C GLN A 346 -18.13 -0.25 -1.42
N GLY A 347 -16.86 -0.10 -1.03
CA GLY A 347 -15.89 0.45 -1.98
C GLY A 347 -14.41 0.12 -1.71
N PHE A 348 -14.09 -0.61 -0.61
CA PHE A 348 -12.71 -0.82 -0.19
C PHE A 348 -12.39 -2.30 0.09
N THR A 349 -13.12 -3.22 -0.54
CA THR A 349 -12.80 -4.66 -0.49
C THR A 349 -11.77 -5.03 -1.54
N LEU A 350 -11.06 -6.15 -1.32
CA LEU A 350 -10.13 -6.70 -2.29
C LEU A 350 -10.84 -7.08 -3.59
N GLU A 351 -12.04 -7.63 -3.49
CA GLU A 351 -12.87 -8.02 -4.62
C GLU A 351 -13.20 -6.80 -5.50
N GLN A 352 -13.65 -5.70 -4.89
CA GLN A 352 -13.94 -4.45 -5.61
C GLN A 352 -12.67 -3.88 -6.28
N HIS A 353 -11.53 -3.90 -5.56
CA HIS A 353 -10.25 -3.48 -6.15
C HIS A 353 -9.88 -4.31 -7.39
N LEU A 354 -10.04 -5.64 -7.33
CA LEU A 354 -9.73 -6.53 -8.45
C LEU A 354 -10.67 -6.32 -9.64
N GLU A 355 -11.96 -6.08 -9.38
CA GLU A 355 -12.94 -5.75 -10.43
C GLU A 355 -12.60 -4.42 -11.12
N ASP A 356 -12.32 -3.35 -10.35
CA ASP A 356 -11.97 -2.05 -10.88
C ASP A 356 -10.66 -2.10 -11.66
N LEU A 357 -9.67 -2.81 -11.11
CA LEU A 357 -8.39 -3.04 -11.78
C LEU A 357 -8.56 -3.79 -13.09
N SER A 358 -9.31 -4.88 -13.07
CA SER A 358 -9.60 -5.69 -14.27
C SER A 358 -10.32 -4.87 -15.35
N ARG A 359 -11.36 -4.13 -14.96
CA ARG A 359 -12.13 -3.25 -15.86
C ARG A 359 -11.24 -2.18 -16.49
N PHE A 360 -10.39 -1.54 -15.68
CA PHE A 360 -9.47 -0.51 -16.14
C PHE A 360 -8.42 -1.05 -17.12
N LEU A 361 -7.85 -2.24 -16.84
CA LEU A 361 -6.89 -2.88 -17.75
C LEU A 361 -7.53 -3.22 -19.10
N ILE A 362 -8.76 -3.77 -19.09
CA ILE A 362 -9.51 -4.08 -20.31
C ILE A 362 -9.81 -2.81 -21.11
N GLN A 363 -10.27 -1.75 -20.46
CA GLN A 363 -10.57 -0.47 -21.12
C GLN A 363 -9.32 0.17 -21.71
N THR A 364 -8.19 0.13 -20.99
CA THR A 364 -6.91 0.67 -21.47
C THR A 364 -6.41 -0.09 -22.68
N HIS A 365 -6.49 -1.41 -22.68
CA HIS A 365 -6.14 -2.23 -23.83
C HIS A 365 -7.01 -1.90 -25.06
N ALA A 366 -8.34 -1.87 -24.88
CA ALA A 366 -9.27 -1.56 -25.96
C ALA A 366 -9.10 -0.14 -26.53
N LYS A 367 -8.71 0.84 -25.69
CA LYS A 367 -8.40 2.21 -26.13
C LYS A 367 -7.11 2.23 -26.97
N ALA A 368 -6.08 1.50 -26.56
CA ALA A 368 -4.82 1.41 -27.30
C ALA A 368 -5.00 0.75 -28.68
N GLU A 369 -5.81 -0.30 -28.81
CA GLU A 369 -6.12 -0.96 -30.09
C GLU A 369 -6.83 -0.03 -31.10
N ARG A 370 -7.61 0.95 -30.64
CA ARG A 370 -8.31 1.91 -31.53
C ARG A 370 -7.40 3.00 -32.08
N VAL A 371 -6.25 3.21 -31.46
CA VAL A 371 -5.29 4.27 -31.82
C VAL A 371 -4.14 3.71 -32.66
N ALA A 372 -3.88 2.40 -32.59
CA ALA A 372 -2.88 1.69 -33.38
C ALA A 372 -3.42 1.33 -34.79
#